data_1d228f417eb931308e183d9f64aa76ec
#
_entry.id   1d228f417eb931308e183d9f64aa76ec
#
_cell.length_a   1.000
_cell.length_b   1.000
_cell.length_c   1.000
_cell.angle_alpha   90.00
_cell.angle_beta   90.00
_cell.angle_gamma   90.00
#
_symmetry.space_group_name_H-M   'P 1'
#
loop_
_entity.id
_entity.type
_entity.pdbx_description
1 polymer ?
#
loop_
_entity_poly.entity_id
_entity_poly.type
_entity_poly.pdbx_seq_one_letter_code
_entity_poly.pdbx_strand_id
1 'polypeptide(L)'
;MDAKSSKTATLTIGNKNYDFPILSGTVGPDVIDIAKLYGQAGVFTYDPGFTSTGSCQSKITYIDGDAGVLEYRGYPIEQLAEHGDFLETCYLLLYGDLPTPAQKKDFDHRVIHHTMVHEQMARFFQGFRRDAHPMAIMVAAVGALAAFYHDSTDINDPRQRMIASMRMIAKVPTLAAMAYKYTVGQPFIYPKNSLSFAENFLNMCFAVPCEDYKINPVLADALDKIFILHADHEQNASTSTVRIAGSSGANPFACIAAGIACLWGPAHGGANEAALNMLYGIGKVENIPDFIAKVKDKNSEVRLMGFGHRVYKNYDPRAKIMQKMCHAVLKETGHGDDPMLKVAMELEKIALSDPYFIDRKLYPNVDFYSGITLKAMGFPVSMFTVLFAVARTVGWISQWSEMIEDPQQKIGRPRQLYTGVARRDYVQIDKRK
;
A
#
# COMPACT_ATOMS: atom_id res chain seq x y z
N MET A 1 15.94 -8.73 -22.54
CA MET A 1 16.15 -10.02 -23.24
C MET A 1 14.78 -10.62 -23.43
N ASP A 2 14.29 -10.68 -24.67
CA ASP A 2 13.03 -11.33 -24.97
C ASP A 2 13.19 -12.83 -24.73
N ALA A 3 12.57 -13.35 -23.68
CA ALA A 3 12.52 -14.77 -23.42
C ALA A 3 11.77 -15.46 -24.58
N LYS A 4 12.49 -16.05 -25.53
CA LYS A 4 11.89 -16.95 -26.49
C LYS A 4 11.34 -18.15 -25.74
N SER A 5 10.04 -18.13 -25.46
CA SER A 5 9.33 -19.28 -24.91
C SER A 5 9.45 -20.47 -25.83
N SER A 6 10.08 -21.54 -25.33
CA SER A 6 10.08 -22.86 -26.00
C SER A 6 8.87 -23.71 -25.59
N LYS A 7 8.11 -23.27 -24.57
CA LYS A 7 6.95 -23.99 -24.00
C LYS A 7 5.64 -23.38 -24.50
N THR A 8 4.67 -24.22 -24.77
CA THR A 8 3.34 -23.83 -25.22
C THR A 8 2.28 -24.50 -24.35
N ALA A 9 1.19 -23.78 -24.06
CA ALA A 9 -0.03 -24.33 -23.50
C ALA A 9 -1.07 -24.44 -24.60
N THR A 10 -1.74 -25.59 -24.72
CA THR A 10 -2.79 -25.80 -25.70
C THR A 10 -4.16 -25.73 -25.02
N LEU A 11 -5.01 -24.83 -25.52
CA LEU A 11 -6.42 -24.71 -25.09
C LEU A 11 -7.31 -25.36 -26.16
N THR A 12 -8.08 -26.36 -25.80
CA THR A 12 -9.04 -27.01 -26.68
C THR A 12 -10.44 -26.45 -26.44
N ILE A 13 -11.08 -25.92 -27.48
CA ILE A 13 -12.45 -25.44 -27.46
C ILE A 13 -13.26 -26.16 -28.55
N GLY A 14 -14.15 -27.04 -28.18
CA GLY A 14 -14.81 -27.97 -29.10
C GLY A 14 -13.78 -28.87 -29.75
N ASN A 15 -13.71 -28.84 -31.09
CA ASN A 15 -12.76 -29.65 -31.88
C ASN A 15 -11.53 -28.87 -32.36
N LYS A 16 -11.29 -27.65 -31.81
CA LYS A 16 -10.18 -26.79 -32.23
C LYS A 16 -9.17 -26.61 -31.11
N ASN A 17 -7.90 -26.67 -31.45
CA ASN A 17 -6.79 -26.42 -30.55
C ASN A 17 -6.20 -25.04 -30.82
N TYR A 18 -5.83 -24.33 -29.76
CA TYR A 18 -5.20 -23.03 -29.79
C TYR A 18 -3.97 -23.03 -28.89
N ASP A 19 -2.83 -22.67 -29.44
CA ASP A 19 -1.55 -22.68 -28.73
C ASP A 19 -1.18 -21.28 -28.26
N PHE A 20 -0.80 -21.18 -26.99
CA PHE A 20 -0.40 -19.94 -26.35
C PHE A 20 1.00 -20.06 -25.74
N PRO A 21 1.84 -19.02 -25.88
CA PRO A 21 3.17 -19.02 -25.28
C PRO A 21 3.10 -19.14 -23.75
N ILE A 22 4.01 -19.89 -23.17
CA ILE A 22 4.28 -19.88 -21.75
C ILE A 22 5.48 -18.98 -21.52
N LEU A 23 5.32 -17.98 -20.64
CA LEU A 23 6.39 -17.08 -20.23
C LEU A 23 6.87 -17.47 -18.83
N SER A 24 8.19 -17.48 -18.65
CA SER A 24 8.84 -17.76 -17.36
C SER A 24 9.49 -16.48 -16.83
N GLY A 25 9.23 -16.15 -15.57
CA GLY A 25 9.94 -15.07 -14.86
C GLY A 25 11.34 -15.49 -14.44
N THR A 26 12.06 -14.61 -13.77
CA THR A 26 13.35 -14.93 -13.12
C THR A 26 13.13 -15.92 -11.97
N VAL A 27 12.04 -15.72 -11.23
CA VAL A 27 11.56 -16.57 -10.13
C VAL A 27 10.04 -16.64 -10.19
N GLY A 28 9.45 -17.58 -9.44
CA GLY A 28 8.01 -17.75 -9.37
C GLY A 28 7.42 -18.65 -10.49
N PRO A 29 6.09 -18.76 -10.56
CA PRO A 29 5.41 -19.64 -11.52
C PRO A 29 5.46 -19.13 -12.96
N ASP A 30 5.42 -20.07 -13.90
CA ASP A 30 5.21 -19.78 -15.33
C ASP A 30 3.80 -19.19 -15.55
N VAL A 31 3.65 -18.35 -16.58
CA VAL A 31 2.36 -17.76 -16.97
C VAL A 31 2.04 -18.06 -18.45
N ILE A 32 0.76 -18.18 -18.76
CA ILE A 32 0.26 -18.37 -20.14
C ILE A 32 -0.08 -16.98 -20.71
N ASP A 33 0.55 -16.59 -21.80
CA ASP A 33 0.23 -15.36 -22.53
C ASP A 33 -1.06 -15.55 -23.34
N ILE A 34 -2.17 -15.05 -22.82
CA ILE A 34 -3.50 -15.11 -23.44
C ILE A 34 -3.86 -13.88 -24.26
N ALA A 35 -2.93 -12.96 -24.54
CA ALA A 35 -3.22 -11.70 -25.22
C ALA A 35 -3.89 -11.90 -26.60
N LYS A 36 -3.62 -13.01 -27.28
CA LYS A 36 -4.21 -13.37 -28.59
C LYS A 36 -5.47 -14.24 -28.54
N LEU A 37 -5.92 -14.66 -27.32
CA LEU A 37 -7.03 -15.61 -27.17
C LEU A 37 -8.30 -15.15 -27.88
N TYR A 38 -8.73 -13.91 -27.64
CA TYR A 38 -9.95 -13.42 -28.27
C TYR A 38 -9.87 -13.34 -29.79
N GLY A 39 -8.72 -12.92 -30.33
CA GLY A 39 -8.51 -12.85 -31.80
C GLY A 39 -8.49 -14.21 -32.48
N GLN A 40 -7.99 -15.24 -31.80
CA GLN A 40 -7.88 -16.58 -32.33
C GLN A 40 -9.15 -17.42 -32.15
N ALA A 41 -9.73 -17.37 -30.96
CA ALA A 41 -10.81 -18.28 -30.54
C ALA A 41 -12.19 -17.60 -30.36
N GLY A 42 -12.26 -16.27 -30.40
CA GLY A 42 -13.52 -15.54 -30.19
C GLY A 42 -14.03 -15.54 -28.72
N VAL A 43 -13.27 -16.14 -27.81
CA VAL A 43 -13.60 -16.20 -26.37
C VAL A 43 -12.58 -15.43 -25.55
N PHE A 44 -12.92 -15.06 -24.32
CA PHE A 44 -12.01 -14.45 -23.36
C PHE A 44 -12.18 -15.06 -21.98
N THR A 45 -11.18 -14.88 -21.13
CA THR A 45 -11.16 -15.40 -19.76
C THR A 45 -12.08 -14.61 -18.83
N TYR A 46 -12.56 -15.25 -17.78
CA TYR A 46 -13.34 -14.63 -16.72
C TYR A 46 -12.65 -14.89 -15.37
N ASP A 47 -12.06 -13.87 -14.80
CA ASP A 47 -11.34 -13.93 -13.53
C ASP A 47 -11.58 -12.62 -12.72
N PRO A 48 -12.72 -12.50 -12.04
CA PRO A 48 -13.01 -11.35 -11.19
C PRO A 48 -12.00 -11.23 -10.05
N GLY A 49 -11.29 -10.10 -9.98
CA GLY A 49 -10.30 -9.85 -8.95
C GLY A 49 -8.90 -10.38 -9.27
N PHE A 50 -8.66 -10.85 -10.49
CA PHE A 50 -7.34 -11.23 -11.02
C PHE A 50 -6.59 -12.27 -10.18
N THR A 51 -7.30 -13.27 -9.65
CA THR A 51 -6.72 -14.30 -8.79
C THR A 51 -5.74 -15.23 -9.50
N SER A 52 -5.90 -15.39 -10.82
CA SER A 52 -5.08 -16.23 -11.69
C SER A 52 -4.61 -15.50 -12.95
N THR A 53 -4.59 -14.16 -12.91
CA THR A 53 -4.27 -13.32 -14.07
C THR A 53 -3.13 -12.37 -13.77
N GLY A 54 -1.97 -12.57 -14.38
CA GLY A 54 -0.88 -11.60 -14.41
C GLY A 54 -1.25 -10.39 -15.28
N SER A 55 -1.19 -9.19 -14.74
CA SER A 55 -1.55 -7.95 -15.46
C SER A 55 -0.36 -7.21 -16.03
N CYS A 56 0.87 -7.54 -15.62
CA CYS A 56 2.12 -6.90 -16.07
C CYS A 56 3.31 -7.79 -15.77
N GLN A 57 4.46 -7.42 -16.33
CA GLN A 57 5.77 -7.84 -15.87
C GLN A 57 6.35 -6.74 -14.98
N SER A 58 7.04 -7.11 -13.89
CA SER A 58 7.68 -6.17 -12.98
C SER A 58 8.99 -6.72 -12.43
N LYS A 59 9.93 -5.82 -12.12
CA LYS A 59 11.22 -6.11 -11.49
C LYS A 59 11.30 -5.54 -10.08
N ILE A 60 10.21 -5.01 -9.54
CA ILE A 60 10.22 -4.21 -8.32
C ILE A 60 10.10 -5.08 -7.09
N THR A 61 9.06 -5.89 -7.01
CA THR A 61 8.75 -6.68 -5.82
C THR A 61 8.45 -8.12 -6.20
N TYR A 62 9.06 -9.05 -5.48
CA TYR A 62 8.73 -10.46 -5.54
C TYR A 62 8.12 -10.93 -4.23
N ILE A 63 7.06 -11.73 -4.33
CA ILE A 63 6.40 -12.35 -3.20
C ILE A 63 6.23 -13.83 -3.47
N ASP A 64 6.72 -14.66 -2.53
CA ASP A 64 6.32 -16.06 -2.42
C ASP A 64 5.46 -16.24 -1.18
N GLY A 65 4.15 -16.33 -1.41
CA GLY A 65 3.19 -16.45 -0.32
C GLY A 65 3.26 -17.78 0.40
N ASP A 66 3.67 -18.86 -0.27
CA ASP A 66 3.79 -20.19 0.33
C ASP A 66 5.06 -20.30 1.20
N ALA A 67 6.16 -19.72 0.75
CA ALA A 67 7.41 -19.65 1.50
C ALA A 67 7.42 -18.52 2.56
N GLY A 68 6.54 -17.53 2.46
CA GLY A 68 6.55 -16.35 3.34
C GLY A 68 7.71 -15.40 3.00
N VAL A 69 8.01 -15.19 1.72
CA VAL A 69 9.10 -14.34 1.22
C VAL A 69 8.54 -13.05 0.67
N LEU A 70 9.18 -11.94 0.98
CA LEU A 70 8.99 -10.63 0.38
C LEU A 70 10.35 -10.00 0.08
N GLU A 71 10.57 -9.64 -1.17
CA GLU A 71 11.81 -9.03 -1.63
C GLU A 71 11.54 -7.75 -2.44
N TYR A 72 12.32 -6.70 -2.16
CA TYR A 72 12.37 -5.50 -3.01
C TYR A 72 13.61 -5.55 -3.87
N ARG A 73 13.44 -5.63 -5.20
CA ARG A 73 14.57 -5.75 -6.14
C ARG A 73 15.52 -6.91 -5.83
N GLY A 74 15.01 -7.99 -5.21
CA GLY A 74 15.78 -9.15 -4.80
C GLY A 74 16.41 -9.06 -3.41
N TYR A 75 16.22 -7.95 -2.68
CA TYR A 75 16.69 -7.80 -1.30
C TYR A 75 15.57 -8.21 -0.33
N PRO A 76 15.82 -9.16 0.61
CA PRO A 76 14.83 -9.57 1.60
C PRO A 76 14.39 -8.40 2.49
N ILE A 77 13.06 -8.31 2.72
CA ILE A 77 12.47 -7.20 3.48
C ILE A 77 13.03 -7.08 4.90
N GLU A 78 13.39 -8.22 5.51
CA GLU A 78 13.96 -8.28 6.83
C GLU A 78 15.32 -7.57 6.89
N GLN A 79 16.17 -7.77 5.88
CA GLN A 79 17.49 -7.14 5.81
C GLN A 79 17.36 -5.63 5.56
N LEU A 80 16.43 -5.22 4.70
CA LEU A 80 16.18 -3.80 4.45
C LEU A 80 15.69 -3.09 5.72
N ALA A 81 14.81 -3.70 6.49
CA ALA A 81 14.30 -3.14 7.73
C ALA A 81 15.31 -3.17 8.89
N GLU A 82 16.27 -4.11 8.87
CA GLU A 82 17.29 -4.23 9.92
C GLU A 82 18.48 -3.29 9.68
N HIS A 83 18.90 -3.11 8.44
CA HIS A 83 20.16 -2.45 8.10
C HIS A 83 20.00 -1.15 7.34
N GLY A 84 18.87 -0.92 6.65
CA GLY A 84 18.62 0.26 5.83
C GLY A 84 17.76 1.30 6.52
N ASP A 85 17.50 2.40 5.79
CA ASP A 85 16.48 3.39 6.11
C ASP A 85 15.45 3.53 4.98
N PHE A 86 14.38 4.26 5.23
CA PHE A 86 13.29 4.40 4.26
C PHE A 86 13.72 5.09 2.97
N LEU A 87 14.58 6.10 3.02
CA LEU A 87 15.06 6.78 1.81
C LEU A 87 15.98 5.89 0.97
N GLU A 88 16.78 5.02 1.61
CA GLU A 88 17.55 3.99 0.91
C GLU A 88 16.64 2.99 0.20
N THR A 89 15.56 2.57 0.87
CA THR A 89 14.51 1.73 0.26
C THR A 89 13.81 2.45 -0.90
N CYS A 90 13.54 3.76 -0.76
CA CYS A 90 12.99 4.56 -1.86
C CYS A 90 13.92 4.57 -3.08
N TYR A 91 15.22 4.76 -2.85
CA TYR A 91 16.23 4.72 -3.90
C TYR A 91 16.23 3.36 -4.60
N LEU A 92 16.30 2.27 -3.82
CA LEU A 92 16.28 0.90 -4.33
C LEU A 92 15.07 0.65 -5.23
N LEU A 93 13.87 0.97 -4.79
CA LEU A 93 12.64 0.75 -5.55
C LEU A 93 12.61 1.53 -6.86
N LEU A 94 13.09 2.79 -6.85
CA LEU A 94 13.12 3.65 -8.04
C LEU A 94 14.21 3.24 -9.05
N TYR A 95 15.42 2.96 -8.57
CA TYR A 95 16.59 2.81 -9.44
C TYR A 95 17.07 1.37 -9.62
N GLY A 96 16.58 0.44 -8.81
CA GLY A 96 16.79 -1.00 -9.03
C GLY A 96 17.93 -1.63 -8.24
N ASP A 97 18.76 -0.85 -7.55
CA ASP A 97 19.82 -1.34 -6.66
C ASP A 97 20.04 -0.41 -5.48
N LEU A 98 20.75 -0.87 -4.45
CA LEU A 98 21.11 -0.06 -3.30
C LEU A 98 22.05 1.09 -3.70
N PRO A 99 21.89 2.29 -3.10
CA PRO A 99 22.71 3.42 -3.43
C PRO A 99 24.14 3.28 -2.89
N THR A 100 25.11 3.75 -3.65
CA THR A 100 26.43 4.07 -3.08
C THR A 100 26.32 5.22 -2.07
N PRO A 101 27.31 5.42 -1.17
CA PRO A 101 27.27 6.53 -0.21
C PRO A 101 27.06 7.92 -0.85
N ALA A 102 27.63 8.14 -2.02
CA ALA A 102 27.47 9.40 -2.76
C ALA A 102 26.04 9.56 -3.32
N GLN A 103 25.49 8.49 -3.89
CA GLN A 103 24.11 8.47 -4.40
C GLN A 103 23.09 8.63 -3.27
N LYS A 104 23.29 7.95 -2.13
CA LYS A 104 22.45 8.10 -0.94
C LYS A 104 22.42 9.54 -0.47
N LYS A 105 23.59 10.17 -0.33
CA LYS A 105 23.71 11.57 0.10
C LYS A 105 23.00 12.54 -0.85
N ASP A 106 23.14 12.36 -2.16
CA ASP A 106 22.48 13.20 -3.16
C ASP A 106 20.95 12.99 -3.15
N PHE A 107 20.51 11.73 -3.06
CA PHE A 107 19.08 11.39 -3.00
C PHE A 107 18.41 11.97 -1.76
N ASP A 108 18.99 11.73 -0.59
CA ASP A 108 18.48 12.28 0.68
C ASP A 108 18.40 13.80 0.63
N HIS A 109 19.45 14.45 0.14
CA HIS A 109 19.47 15.91 -0.02
C HIS A 109 18.31 16.38 -0.91
N ARG A 110 18.10 15.74 -2.05
CA ARG A 110 17.00 16.11 -2.97
C ARG A 110 15.63 15.91 -2.32
N VAL A 111 15.37 14.76 -1.67
CA VAL A 111 14.08 14.50 -1.02
C VAL A 111 13.83 15.52 0.10
N ILE A 112 14.79 15.68 1.00
CA ILE A 112 14.66 16.56 2.18
C ILE A 112 14.43 18.03 1.77
N HIS A 113 15.06 18.50 0.70
CA HIS A 113 14.92 19.88 0.23
C HIS A 113 13.70 20.13 -0.68
N HIS A 114 12.88 19.10 -0.92
CA HIS A 114 11.63 19.21 -1.70
C HIS A 114 10.36 18.96 -0.86
N THR A 115 10.49 18.86 0.45
CA THR A 115 9.37 18.53 1.39
C THR A 115 8.33 19.64 1.51
N MET A 116 8.71 20.90 1.38
CA MET A 116 7.75 22.02 1.38
C MET A 116 6.76 21.92 0.23
N VAL A 117 5.48 22.12 0.53
CA VAL A 117 4.43 22.29 -0.46
C VAL A 117 4.19 23.77 -0.77
N HIS A 118 3.53 24.06 -1.89
CA HIS A 118 3.16 25.43 -2.25
C HIS A 118 2.27 26.04 -1.15
N GLU A 119 2.54 27.29 -0.75
CA GLU A 119 1.86 27.93 0.39
C GLU A 119 0.34 28.01 0.22
N GLN A 120 -0.15 28.12 -1.01
CA GLN A 120 -1.59 28.10 -1.27
C GLN A 120 -2.28 26.76 -0.95
N MET A 121 -1.53 25.68 -0.75
CA MET A 121 -2.09 24.43 -0.25
C MET A 121 -2.76 24.63 1.12
N ALA A 122 -2.25 25.51 1.97
CA ALA A 122 -2.90 25.84 3.24
C ALA A 122 -4.34 26.34 3.05
N ARG A 123 -4.58 27.17 2.03
CA ARG A 123 -5.94 27.64 1.67
C ARG A 123 -6.80 26.52 1.10
N PHE A 124 -6.23 25.60 0.32
CA PHE A 124 -6.93 24.44 -0.20
C PHE A 124 -7.48 23.56 0.95
N PHE A 125 -6.67 23.34 2.00
CA PHE A 125 -7.11 22.62 3.19
C PHE A 125 -8.26 23.30 3.93
N GLN A 126 -8.36 24.63 3.92
CA GLN A 126 -9.45 25.39 4.54
C GLN A 126 -10.81 25.13 3.88
N GLY A 127 -10.85 24.57 2.68
CA GLY A 127 -12.08 24.18 1.99
C GLY A 127 -12.72 22.89 2.50
N PHE A 128 -12.02 22.09 3.31
CA PHE A 128 -12.56 20.87 3.88
C PHE A 128 -13.33 21.15 5.19
N ARG A 129 -14.24 20.25 5.52
CA ARG A 129 -14.84 20.24 6.86
C ARG A 129 -13.79 19.75 7.86
N ARG A 130 -13.85 20.25 9.09
CA ARG A 130 -12.92 19.84 10.15
C ARG A 130 -13.03 18.38 10.55
N ASP A 131 -14.22 17.81 10.42
CA ASP A 131 -14.52 16.38 10.65
C ASP A 131 -14.29 15.50 9.42
N ALA A 132 -13.69 16.03 8.35
CA ALA A 132 -13.36 15.24 7.17
C ALA A 132 -12.33 14.17 7.51
N HIS A 133 -12.54 12.96 6.99
CA HIS A 133 -11.58 11.87 7.16
C HIS A 133 -10.23 12.22 6.49
N PRO A 134 -9.07 12.05 7.17
CA PRO A 134 -7.77 12.43 6.61
C PRO A 134 -7.47 11.79 5.24
N MET A 135 -7.94 10.57 4.99
CA MET A 135 -7.78 9.93 3.69
C MET A 135 -8.54 10.65 2.57
N ALA A 136 -9.73 11.21 2.84
CA ALA A 136 -10.45 12.03 1.86
C ALA A 136 -9.66 13.29 1.51
N ILE A 137 -9.07 13.93 2.52
CA ILE A 137 -8.18 15.08 2.34
C ILE A 137 -6.97 14.67 1.49
N MET A 138 -6.34 13.53 1.78
CA MET A 138 -5.18 13.04 1.04
C MET A 138 -5.46 12.79 -0.44
N VAL A 139 -6.59 12.15 -0.78
CA VAL A 139 -7.00 11.93 -2.18
C VAL A 139 -7.06 13.27 -2.94
N ALA A 140 -7.71 14.26 -2.33
CA ALA A 140 -7.87 15.57 -2.95
C ALA A 140 -6.55 16.36 -3.02
N ALA A 141 -5.78 16.38 -1.92
CA ALA A 141 -4.54 17.17 -1.82
C ALA A 141 -3.45 16.63 -2.74
N VAL A 142 -3.28 15.32 -2.84
CA VAL A 142 -2.29 14.71 -3.75
C VAL A 142 -2.68 14.94 -5.21
N GLY A 143 -3.96 14.79 -5.57
CA GLY A 143 -4.44 15.11 -6.91
C GLY A 143 -4.25 16.59 -7.27
N ALA A 144 -4.44 17.49 -6.30
CA ALA A 144 -4.24 18.92 -6.48
C ALA A 144 -2.79 19.31 -6.78
N LEU A 145 -1.79 18.49 -6.41
CA LEU A 145 -0.38 18.79 -6.74
C LEU A 145 -0.16 18.98 -8.25
N ALA A 146 -0.93 18.32 -9.11
CA ALA A 146 -0.87 18.53 -10.55
C ALA A 146 -1.15 19.99 -10.95
N ALA A 147 -2.00 20.70 -10.19
CA ALA A 147 -2.32 22.10 -10.43
C ALA A 147 -1.28 23.08 -9.90
N PHE A 148 -0.34 22.62 -9.04
CA PHE A 148 0.73 23.46 -8.47
C PHE A 148 2.11 23.19 -9.11
N TYR A 149 2.30 22.03 -9.75
CA TYR A 149 3.60 21.57 -10.25
C TYR A 149 3.53 21.16 -11.72
N HIS A 150 3.14 22.11 -12.60
CA HIS A 150 2.96 21.87 -14.04
C HIS A 150 4.24 21.43 -14.76
N ASP A 151 5.41 21.78 -14.22
CA ASP A 151 6.73 21.48 -14.76
C ASP A 151 7.16 20.01 -14.53
N SER A 152 6.27 19.16 -14.06
CA SER A 152 6.51 17.74 -13.82
C SER A 152 5.29 16.85 -14.14
N THR A 153 4.50 17.25 -15.12
CA THR A 153 3.29 16.52 -15.55
C THR A 153 3.45 15.84 -16.91
N ASP A 154 4.44 16.18 -17.72
CA ASP A 154 4.71 15.49 -18.97
C ASP A 154 5.36 14.13 -18.71
N ILE A 155 4.58 13.09 -18.96
CA ILE A 155 5.02 11.69 -18.75
C ILE A 155 6.00 11.20 -19.82
N ASN A 156 6.12 11.90 -20.97
CA ASN A 156 7.03 11.53 -22.04
C ASN A 156 8.45 12.07 -21.78
N ASP A 157 8.60 13.09 -20.95
CA ASP A 157 9.88 13.63 -20.53
C ASP A 157 10.44 12.85 -19.32
N PRO A 158 11.54 12.09 -19.46
CA PRO A 158 12.15 11.35 -18.35
C PRO A 158 12.56 12.25 -17.17
N ARG A 159 12.97 13.49 -17.46
CA ARG A 159 13.35 14.46 -16.43
C ARG A 159 12.15 14.87 -15.60
N GLN A 160 11.01 15.14 -16.24
CA GLN A 160 9.78 15.49 -15.53
C GLN A 160 9.25 14.31 -14.72
N ARG A 161 9.31 13.07 -15.25
CA ARG A 161 8.98 11.85 -14.48
C ARG A 161 9.81 11.72 -13.21
N MET A 162 11.13 11.93 -13.33
CA MET A 162 12.04 11.90 -12.16
C MET A 162 11.67 12.99 -11.14
N ILE A 163 11.45 14.22 -11.59
CA ILE A 163 11.07 15.35 -10.71
C ILE A 163 9.74 15.05 -10.02
N ALA A 164 8.73 14.52 -10.73
CA ALA A 164 7.46 14.14 -10.16
C ALA A 164 7.62 13.05 -9.09
N SER A 165 8.45 12.03 -9.35
CA SER A 165 8.73 10.95 -8.40
C SER A 165 9.35 11.49 -7.11
N MET A 166 10.35 12.37 -7.22
CA MET A 166 10.97 13.01 -6.06
C MET A 166 9.98 13.88 -5.28
N ARG A 167 9.16 14.67 -5.98
CA ARG A 167 8.12 15.50 -5.36
C ARG A 167 7.07 14.67 -4.63
N MET A 168 6.66 13.54 -5.17
CA MET A 168 5.70 12.65 -4.52
C MET A 168 6.26 12.11 -3.20
N ILE A 169 7.46 11.55 -3.22
CA ILE A 169 8.10 11.02 -2.01
C ILE A 169 8.28 12.13 -0.96
N ALA A 170 8.73 13.32 -1.38
CA ALA A 170 9.04 14.42 -0.48
C ALA A 170 7.79 15.11 0.11
N LYS A 171 6.71 15.28 -0.69
CA LYS A 171 5.58 16.15 -0.32
C LYS A 171 4.39 15.40 0.29
N VAL A 172 4.22 14.11 -0.01
CA VAL A 172 3.10 13.33 0.54
C VAL A 172 3.14 13.28 2.07
N PRO A 173 4.32 13.12 2.75
CA PRO A 173 4.38 13.22 4.21
C PRO A 173 3.94 14.59 4.75
N THR A 174 4.32 15.67 4.07
CA THR A 174 3.91 17.02 4.48
C THR A 174 2.39 17.19 4.36
N LEU A 175 1.79 16.73 3.25
CA LEU A 175 0.33 16.75 3.09
C LEU A 175 -0.39 15.88 4.15
N ALA A 176 0.17 14.73 4.48
CA ALA A 176 -0.35 13.84 5.51
C ALA A 176 -0.33 14.50 6.91
N ALA A 177 0.79 15.14 7.26
CA ALA A 177 0.91 15.89 8.49
C ALA A 177 -0.04 17.11 8.53
N MET A 178 -0.20 17.82 7.40
CA MET A 178 -1.19 18.89 7.27
C MET A 178 -2.62 18.38 7.45
N ALA A 179 -2.96 17.23 6.89
CA ALA A 179 -4.27 16.60 7.09
C ALA A 179 -4.53 16.30 8.56
N TYR A 180 -3.55 15.72 9.25
CA TYR A 180 -3.62 15.50 10.70
C TYR A 180 -3.81 16.81 11.48
N LYS A 181 -2.95 17.80 11.28
CA LYS A 181 -3.01 19.10 11.96
C LYS A 181 -4.34 19.80 11.72
N TYR A 182 -4.85 19.72 10.50
CA TYR A 182 -6.14 20.29 10.16
C TYR A 182 -7.29 19.66 10.95
N THR A 183 -7.34 18.33 11.02
CA THR A 183 -8.43 17.62 11.72
C THR A 183 -8.41 17.85 13.24
N VAL A 184 -7.23 18.00 13.84
CA VAL A 184 -7.11 18.30 15.28
C VAL A 184 -7.18 19.80 15.60
N GLY A 185 -7.29 20.66 14.58
CA GLY A 185 -7.45 22.11 14.74
C GLY A 185 -6.18 22.83 15.20
N GLN A 186 -5.01 22.28 14.91
CA GLN A 186 -3.71 22.88 15.21
C GLN A 186 -3.10 23.55 13.98
N PRO A 187 -2.18 24.53 14.17
CA PRO A 187 -1.45 25.14 13.05
C PRO A 187 -0.57 24.14 12.35
N PHE A 188 -0.37 24.32 11.03
CA PHE A 188 0.56 23.54 10.25
C PHE A 188 1.99 23.77 10.72
N ILE A 189 2.75 22.69 10.81
CA ILE A 189 4.18 22.73 11.14
C ILE A 189 4.95 22.45 9.85
N TYR A 190 5.87 23.34 9.54
CA TYR A 190 6.70 23.22 8.33
C TYR A 190 7.80 22.16 8.52
N PRO A 191 8.23 21.49 7.43
CA PRO A 191 9.33 20.54 7.49
C PRO A 191 10.65 21.24 7.82
N LYS A 192 11.56 20.49 8.45
CA LYS A 192 12.91 20.93 8.82
C LYS A 192 13.94 20.10 8.06
N ASN A 193 14.84 20.74 7.30
CA ASN A 193 15.87 20.04 6.51
C ASN A 193 16.98 19.39 7.36
N SER A 194 17.02 19.65 8.66
CA SER A 194 17.98 19.05 9.60
C SER A 194 17.53 17.69 10.15
N LEU A 195 16.30 17.27 9.87
CA LEU A 195 15.71 16.03 10.38
C LEU A 195 15.70 14.95 9.29
N SER A 196 15.82 13.69 9.68
CA SER A 196 15.58 12.56 8.79
C SER A 196 14.10 12.51 8.36
N PHE A 197 13.77 11.63 7.41
CA PHE A 197 12.43 11.52 6.87
C PHE A 197 11.37 11.20 7.95
N ALA A 198 11.63 10.19 8.78
CA ALA A 198 10.73 9.80 9.85
C ALA A 198 10.66 10.84 10.99
N GLU A 199 11.81 11.40 11.39
CA GLU A 199 11.87 12.47 12.39
C GLU A 199 11.10 13.70 11.94
N ASN A 200 11.23 14.07 10.67
CA ASN A 200 10.54 15.22 10.10
C ASN A 200 9.02 15.00 10.08
N PHE A 201 8.57 13.80 9.75
CA PHE A 201 7.15 13.46 9.79
C PHE A 201 6.58 13.56 11.23
N LEU A 202 7.30 13.01 12.24
CA LEU A 202 6.92 13.15 13.65
C LEU A 202 6.87 14.61 14.08
N ASN A 203 7.90 15.40 13.70
CA ASN A 203 7.95 16.83 13.99
C ASN A 203 6.73 17.56 13.39
N MET A 204 6.42 17.33 12.12
CA MET A 204 5.27 17.98 11.47
C MET A 204 3.92 17.57 12.09
N CYS A 205 3.79 16.33 12.57
CA CYS A 205 2.57 15.85 13.21
C CYS A 205 2.42 16.34 14.64
N PHE A 206 3.47 16.33 15.45
CA PHE A 206 3.34 16.49 16.90
C PHE A 206 3.91 17.80 17.46
N ALA A 207 4.82 18.49 16.77
CA ALA A 207 5.29 19.80 17.22
C ALA A 207 4.17 20.83 17.23
N VAL A 208 4.29 21.80 18.14
CA VAL A 208 3.43 22.98 18.26
C VAL A 208 4.30 24.24 18.30
N PRO A 209 3.80 25.42 17.86
CA PRO A 209 4.64 26.62 17.81
C PRO A 209 5.09 27.17 19.16
N CYS A 210 4.45 26.76 20.24
CA CYS A 210 4.66 27.33 21.57
C CYS A 210 5.74 26.61 22.39
N GLU A 211 6.27 25.47 21.92
CA GLU A 211 7.31 24.71 22.62
C GLU A 211 8.17 23.90 21.65
N ASP A 212 9.37 23.51 22.09
CA ASP A 212 10.25 22.66 21.31
C ASP A 212 9.82 21.21 21.38
N TYR A 213 9.58 20.59 20.21
CA TYR A 213 9.33 19.17 20.12
C TYR A 213 10.65 18.39 20.10
N LYS A 214 10.81 17.50 21.08
CA LYS A 214 11.96 16.60 21.15
C LYS A 214 11.65 15.29 20.45
N ILE A 215 12.39 15.01 19.39
CA ILE A 215 12.27 13.74 18.67
C ILE A 215 12.69 12.59 19.59
N ASN A 216 11.80 11.59 19.70
CA ASN A 216 12.15 10.34 20.36
C ASN A 216 12.76 9.39 19.32
N PRO A 217 14.04 8.96 19.50
CA PRO A 217 14.72 8.15 18.51
C PRO A 217 14.11 6.74 18.34
N VAL A 218 13.50 6.17 19.38
CA VAL A 218 12.82 4.86 19.29
C VAL A 218 11.56 4.97 18.43
N LEU A 219 10.82 6.07 18.56
CA LEU A 219 9.63 6.31 17.74
C LEU A 219 10.01 6.61 16.28
N ALA A 220 11.10 7.35 16.07
CA ALA A 220 11.59 7.65 14.73
C ALA A 220 12.07 6.39 14.01
N ASP A 221 12.86 5.53 14.66
CA ASP A 221 13.32 4.24 14.12
C ASP A 221 12.13 3.30 13.81
N ALA A 222 11.16 3.21 14.73
CA ALA A 222 9.98 2.40 14.51
C ALA A 222 9.16 2.88 13.33
N LEU A 223 8.97 4.19 13.17
CA LEU A 223 8.24 4.77 12.06
C LEU A 223 8.95 4.56 10.72
N ASP A 224 10.26 4.70 10.69
CA ASP A 224 11.08 4.46 9.50
C ASP A 224 10.94 3.00 9.04
N LYS A 225 11.03 2.04 9.96
CA LYS A 225 10.81 0.63 9.67
C LYS A 225 9.37 0.34 9.20
N ILE A 226 8.37 0.97 9.81
CA ILE A 226 6.97 0.87 9.34
C ILE A 226 6.89 1.32 7.87
N PHE A 227 7.55 2.40 7.50
CA PHE A 227 7.58 2.88 6.13
C PHE A 227 8.26 1.90 5.18
N ILE A 228 9.40 1.31 5.55
CA ILE A 228 10.08 0.27 4.77
C ILE A 228 9.16 -0.92 4.52
N LEU A 229 8.52 -1.45 5.58
CA LEU A 229 7.66 -2.64 5.51
C LEU A 229 6.39 -2.44 4.67
N HIS A 230 5.99 -1.18 4.42
CA HIS A 230 4.80 -0.84 3.65
C HIS A 230 5.11 -0.22 2.28
N ALA A 231 6.39 -0.05 1.92
CA ALA A 231 6.81 0.71 0.74
C ALA A 231 6.25 0.15 -0.58
N ASP A 232 6.25 -1.16 -0.77
CA ASP A 232 5.59 -1.84 -1.91
C ASP A 232 5.05 -3.21 -1.52
N HIS A 233 4.16 -3.76 -2.34
CA HIS A 233 3.62 -5.11 -2.15
C HIS A 233 3.02 -5.63 -3.46
N GLU A 234 3.83 -5.68 -4.53
CA GLU A 234 3.47 -6.20 -5.84
C GLU A 234 2.17 -5.57 -6.41
N GLN A 235 1.36 -6.35 -7.14
CA GLN A 235 0.10 -5.92 -7.77
C GLN A 235 -1.09 -6.02 -6.80
N ASN A 236 -0.99 -5.38 -5.63
CA ASN A 236 -2.16 -5.17 -4.77
C ASN A 236 -3.18 -4.22 -5.44
N ALA A 237 -4.39 -4.12 -4.86
CA ALA A 237 -5.49 -3.37 -5.47
C ALA A 237 -5.12 -1.90 -5.78
N SER A 238 -4.43 -1.19 -4.90
CA SER A 238 -4.06 0.20 -5.13
C SER A 238 -2.94 0.36 -6.15
N THR A 239 -1.95 -0.54 -6.17
CA THR A 239 -0.90 -0.56 -7.19
C THR A 239 -1.48 -0.84 -8.58
N SER A 240 -2.38 -1.82 -8.70
CA SER A 240 -3.10 -2.10 -9.94
C SER A 240 -3.96 -0.91 -10.39
N THR A 241 -4.58 -0.19 -9.45
CA THR A 241 -5.33 1.04 -9.72
C THR A 241 -4.43 2.13 -10.27
N VAL A 242 -3.24 2.34 -9.70
CA VAL A 242 -2.24 3.32 -10.19
C VAL A 242 -1.82 2.96 -11.61
N ARG A 243 -1.51 1.69 -11.90
CA ARG A 243 -1.13 1.23 -13.24
C ARG A 243 -2.29 1.37 -14.23
N ILE A 244 -3.52 1.03 -13.85
CA ILE A 244 -4.72 1.23 -14.70
C ILE A 244 -4.94 2.70 -15.01
N ALA A 245 -4.89 3.58 -14.02
CA ALA A 245 -5.01 5.02 -14.23
C ALA A 245 -3.90 5.56 -15.14
N GLY A 246 -2.64 5.20 -14.85
CA GLY A 246 -1.48 5.61 -15.62
C GLY A 246 -1.47 5.06 -17.05
N SER A 247 -2.12 3.92 -17.30
CA SER A 247 -2.20 3.31 -18.64
C SER A 247 -2.90 4.20 -19.68
N SER A 248 -3.70 5.16 -19.22
CA SER A 248 -4.34 6.17 -20.07
C SER A 248 -3.42 7.35 -20.44
N GLY A 249 -2.19 7.39 -19.94
CA GLY A 249 -1.30 8.54 -20.06
C GLY A 249 -1.54 9.64 -19.01
N ALA A 250 -2.28 9.34 -17.95
CA ALA A 250 -2.53 10.29 -16.87
C ALA A 250 -1.24 10.64 -16.11
N ASN A 251 -1.13 11.91 -15.65
CA ASN A 251 0.02 12.37 -14.89
C ASN A 251 0.15 11.63 -13.53
N PRO A 252 1.37 11.55 -12.96
CA PRO A 252 1.61 10.73 -11.78
C PRO A 252 0.82 11.19 -10.54
N PHE A 253 0.58 12.48 -10.36
CA PHE A 253 -0.18 12.99 -9.21
C PHE A 253 -1.63 12.46 -9.21
N ALA A 254 -2.28 12.46 -10.36
CA ALA A 254 -3.62 11.90 -10.53
C ALA A 254 -3.63 10.38 -10.32
N CYS A 255 -2.62 9.66 -10.84
CA CYS A 255 -2.51 8.21 -10.67
C CYS A 255 -2.32 7.82 -9.20
N ILE A 256 -1.46 8.53 -8.47
CA ILE A 256 -1.25 8.28 -7.04
C ILE A 256 -2.49 8.63 -6.21
N ALA A 257 -3.20 9.71 -6.54
CA ALA A 257 -4.48 10.02 -5.90
C ALA A 257 -5.51 8.89 -6.08
N ALA A 258 -5.57 8.26 -7.26
CA ALA A 258 -6.42 7.09 -7.50
C ALA A 258 -5.96 5.88 -6.65
N GLY A 259 -4.64 5.66 -6.50
CA GLY A 259 -4.07 4.66 -5.59
C GLY A 259 -4.47 4.89 -4.13
N ILE A 260 -4.39 6.13 -3.66
CA ILE A 260 -4.82 6.52 -2.31
C ILE A 260 -6.32 6.26 -2.12
N ALA A 261 -7.15 6.61 -3.10
CA ALA A 261 -8.58 6.34 -3.04
C ALA A 261 -8.89 4.84 -2.94
N CYS A 262 -8.19 4.00 -3.71
CA CYS A 262 -8.32 2.55 -3.62
C CYS A 262 -7.81 2.01 -2.27
N LEU A 263 -6.69 2.53 -1.76
CA LEU A 263 -6.12 2.12 -0.47
C LEU A 263 -7.09 2.40 0.69
N TRP A 264 -7.89 3.45 0.62
CA TRP A 264 -8.85 3.80 1.67
C TRP A 264 -9.98 2.78 1.84
N GLY A 265 -10.19 1.91 0.87
CA GLY A 265 -11.23 0.89 0.96
C GLY A 265 -11.04 -0.08 2.15
N PRO A 266 -12.12 -0.47 2.86
CA PRO A 266 -12.02 -1.35 4.05
C PRO A 266 -11.49 -2.75 3.73
N ALA A 267 -11.56 -3.17 2.47
CA ALA A 267 -11.02 -4.46 2.01
C ALA A 267 -9.52 -4.38 1.64
N HIS A 268 -8.87 -3.22 1.80
CA HIS A 268 -7.47 -3.01 1.48
C HIS A 268 -6.72 -2.35 2.64
N GLY A 269 -6.49 -1.04 2.64
CA GLY A 269 -5.68 -0.36 3.66
C GLY A 269 -6.36 -0.16 5.02
N GLY A 270 -7.66 -0.43 5.16
CA GLY A 270 -8.38 -0.35 6.42
C GLY A 270 -8.21 -1.56 7.36
N ALA A 271 -7.37 -2.53 7.00
CA ALA A 271 -7.23 -3.77 7.78
C ALA A 271 -6.58 -3.55 9.16
N ASN A 272 -5.62 -2.63 9.28
CA ASN A 272 -4.98 -2.29 10.56
C ASN A 272 -5.94 -1.57 11.52
N GLU A 273 -6.80 -0.69 11.01
CA GLU A 273 -7.88 -0.07 11.78
C GLU A 273 -8.88 -1.13 12.27
N ALA A 274 -9.29 -2.03 11.39
CA ALA A 274 -10.20 -3.12 11.74
C ALA A 274 -9.61 -4.06 12.79
N ALA A 275 -8.30 -4.38 12.72
CA ALA A 275 -7.61 -5.19 13.72
C ALA A 275 -7.61 -4.52 15.10
N LEU A 276 -7.30 -3.22 15.17
CA LEU A 276 -7.33 -2.48 16.43
C LEU A 276 -8.75 -2.39 17.02
N ASN A 277 -9.76 -2.11 16.19
CA ASN A 277 -11.15 -2.07 16.62
C ASN A 277 -11.63 -3.42 17.14
N MET A 278 -11.19 -4.52 16.54
CA MET A 278 -11.44 -5.87 17.04
C MET A 278 -10.84 -6.08 18.44
N LEU A 279 -9.58 -5.68 18.65
CA LEU A 279 -8.93 -5.77 19.95
C LEU A 279 -9.66 -4.94 21.03
N TYR A 280 -10.10 -3.73 20.67
CA TYR A 280 -10.96 -2.92 21.57
C TYR A 280 -12.29 -3.61 21.88
N GLY A 281 -12.89 -4.27 20.90
CA GLY A 281 -14.13 -5.05 21.10
C GLY A 281 -13.95 -6.23 22.04
N ILE A 282 -12.79 -6.89 22.03
CA ILE A 282 -12.43 -7.96 22.98
C ILE A 282 -12.21 -7.34 24.38
N GLY A 283 -11.44 -6.27 24.46
CA GLY A 283 -11.20 -5.45 25.64
C GLY A 283 -10.33 -6.06 26.72
N LYS A 284 -10.51 -7.35 27.05
CA LYS A 284 -9.80 -8.06 28.12
C LYS A 284 -9.47 -9.49 27.72
N VAL A 285 -8.38 -10.04 28.28
CA VAL A 285 -7.90 -11.40 28.01
C VAL A 285 -8.97 -12.45 28.31
N GLU A 286 -9.77 -12.24 29.38
CA GLU A 286 -10.84 -13.16 29.80
C GLU A 286 -11.96 -13.29 28.75
N ASN A 287 -12.12 -12.32 27.85
CA ASN A 287 -13.14 -12.34 26.79
C ASN A 287 -12.66 -13.08 25.51
N ILE A 288 -11.39 -13.44 25.42
CA ILE A 288 -10.83 -14.08 24.23
C ILE A 288 -11.51 -15.43 23.92
N PRO A 289 -11.78 -16.32 24.89
CA PRO A 289 -12.45 -17.60 24.58
C PRO A 289 -13.81 -17.42 23.91
N ASP A 290 -14.64 -16.48 24.40
CA ASP A 290 -15.95 -16.18 23.83
C ASP A 290 -15.84 -15.56 22.42
N PHE A 291 -14.84 -14.69 22.23
CA PHE A 291 -14.55 -14.15 20.92
C PHE A 291 -14.14 -15.23 19.91
N ILE A 292 -13.24 -16.13 20.30
CA ILE A 292 -12.78 -17.24 19.46
C ILE A 292 -13.93 -18.20 19.14
N ALA A 293 -14.80 -18.48 20.10
CA ALA A 293 -15.99 -19.31 19.85
C ALA A 293 -16.86 -18.70 18.73
N LYS A 294 -17.06 -17.36 18.76
CA LYS A 294 -17.78 -16.65 17.69
C LYS A 294 -17.04 -16.68 16.35
N VAL A 295 -15.72 -16.55 16.34
CA VAL A 295 -14.91 -16.65 15.10
C VAL A 295 -15.00 -18.03 14.46
N LYS A 296 -15.10 -19.10 15.28
CA LYS A 296 -15.24 -20.48 14.82
C LYS A 296 -16.66 -20.82 14.35
N ASP A 297 -17.66 -20.08 14.77
CA ASP A 297 -19.05 -20.28 14.34
C ASP A 297 -19.26 -19.75 12.92
N LYS A 298 -19.62 -20.63 11.98
CA LYS A 298 -19.89 -20.30 10.58
C LYS A 298 -21.08 -19.36 10.38
N ASN A 299 -21.99 -19.28 11.34
CA ASN A 299 -23.16 -18.41 11.30
C ASN A 299 -22.90 -17.03 11.91
N SER A 300 -21.72 -16.81 12.49
CA SER A 300 -21.31 -15.55 13.08
C SER A 300 -20.72 -14.62 12.01
N GLU A 301 -21.03 -13.33 12.13
CA GLU A 301 -20.41 -12.27 11.32
C GLU A 301 -19.04 -11.83 11.87
N VAL A 302 -18.65 -12.32 13.06
CA VAL A 302 -17.40 -11.97 13.71
C VAL A 302 -16.22 -12.57 12.94
N ARG A 303 -15.23 -11.71 12.63
CA ARG A 303 -14.01 -12.10 11.90
C ARG A 303 -12.77 -11.81 12.70
N LEU A 304 -11.77 -12.64 12.56
CA LEU A 304 -10.44 -12.44 13.13
C LEU A 304 -9.66 -11.49 12.21
N MET A 305 -9.60 -10.20 12.59
CA MET A 305 -8.89 -9.17 11.81
C MET A 305 -7.41 -9.13 12.17
N GLY A 306 -6.55 -8.81 11.20
CA GLY A 306 -5.09 -8.82 11.39
C GLY A 306 -4.46 -10.22 11.37
N PHE A 307 -5.23 -11.25 10.99
CA PHE A 307 -4.78 -12.64 10.85
C PHE A 307 -5.10 -13.18 9.47
N GLY A 308 -4.21 -14.03 8.98
CA GLY A 308 -4.26 -14.54 7.62
C GLY A 308 -3.88 -13.45 6.61
N HIS A 309 -3.59 -13.87 5.41
CA HIS A 309 -3.25 -12.96 4.32
C HIS A 309 -3.74 -13.54 2.99
N ARG A 310 -4.12 -12.67 2.07
CA ARG A 310 -4.60 -13.12 0.75
C ARG A 310 -3.50 -13.83 -0.04
N VAL A 311 -2.25 -13.41 0.15
CA VAL A 311 -1.07 -13.94 -0.54
C VAL A 311 -0.33 -14.93 0.34
N TYR A 312 0.09 -14.52 1.55
CA TYR A 312 0.87 -15.40 2.43
C TYR A 312 0.02 -16.56 2.96
N LYS A 313 0.46 -17.78 2.65
CA LYS A 313 -0.04 -19.04 3.21
C LYS A 313 0.82 -19.53 4.36
N ASN A 314 1.92 -18.82 4.64
CA ASN A 314 2.80 -18.96 5.75
C ASN A 314 2.81 -17.66 6.57
N TYR A 315 3.73 -17.51 7.50
CA TYR A 315 3.87 -16.32 8.31
C TYR A 315 4.26 -15.10 7.45
N ASP A 316 3.62 -13.96 7.65
CA ASP A 316 3.98 -12.70 6.99
C ASP A 316 5.38 -12.25 7.48
N PRO A 317 6.42 -12.14 6.61
CA PRO A 317 7.78 -11.82 7.04
C PRO A 317 7.87 -10.47 7.75
N ARG A 318 6.93 -9.56 7.51
CA ARG A 318 6.86 -8.25 8.15
C ARG A 318 6.35 -8.30 9.59
N ALA A 319 5.50 -9.28 9.92
CA ALA A 319 4.81 -9.33 11.21
C ALA A 319 5.77 -9.48 12.39
N LYS A 320 6.85 -10.26 12.24
CA LYS A 320 7.87 -10.46 13.29
C LYS A 320 8.65 -9.16 13.60
N ILE A 321 8.94 -8.38 12.56
CA ILE A 321 9.60 -7.07 12.71
C ILE A 321 8.65 -6.11 13.42
N MET A 322 7.38 -6.06 12.98
CA MET A 322 6.35 -5.23 13.60
C MET A 322 6.13 -5.58 15.07
N GLN A 323 6.11 -6.86 15.43
CA GLN A 323 6.00 -7.30 16.82
C GLN A 323 7.16 -6.75 17.67
N LYS A 324 8.41 -6.92 17.20
CA LYS A 324 9.61 -6.41 17.90
C LYS A 324 9.55 -4.90 18.11
N MET A 325 9.15 -4.15 17.07
CA MET A 325 9.00 -2.69 17.15
C MET A 325 7.87 -2.29 18.10
N CYS A 326 6.73 -2.97 18.05
CA CYS A 326 5.62 -2.74 18.95
C CYS A 326 6.05 -2.81 20.42
N HIS A 327 6.77 -3.85 20.79
CA HIS A 327 7.31 -3.99 22.15
C HIS A 327 8.26 -2.86 22.53
N ALA A 328 9.15 -2.44 21.62
CA ALA A 328 10.10 -1.34 21.87
C ALA A 328 9.36 0.00 22.09
N VAL A 329 8.39 0.32 21.22
CA VAL A 329 7.59 1.54 21.30
C VAL A 329 6.75 1.57 22.59
N LEU A 330 6.07 0.47 22.92
CA LEU A 330 5.25 0.41 24.13
C LEU A 330 6.09 0.57 25.42
N LYS A 331 7.27 -0.03 25.44
CA LYS A 331 8.21 0.15 26.57
C LYS A 331 8.65 1.60 26.68
N GLU A 332 9.02 2.24 25.58
CA GLU A 332 9.50 3.62 25.52
C GLU A 332 8.44 4.62 25.93
N THR A 333 7.20 4.40 25.50
CA THR A 333 6.07 5.28 25.79
C THR A 333 5.40 5.04 27.16
N GLY A 334 5.92 4.10 27.94
CA GLY A 334 5.35 3.73 29.25
C GLY A 334 4.07 2.90 29.18
N HIS A 335 3.72 2.36 28.01
CA HIS A 335 2.53 1.52 27.76
C HIS A 335 2.85 0.01 27.76
N GLY A 336 3.98 -0.41 28.34
CA GLY A 336 4.39 -1.83 28.37
C GLY A 336 3.37 -2.78 29.03
N ASP A 337 2.53 -2.25 29.91
CA ASP A 337 1.44 -2.96 30.56
C ASP A 337 0.07 -2.73 29.93
N ASP A 338 0.02 -2.19 28.71
CA ASP A 338 -1.22 -1.89 28.00
C ASP A 338 -2.12 -3.14 27.90
N PRO A 339 -3.39 -3.07 28.35
CA PRO A 339 -4.32 -4.20 28.27
C PRO A 339 -4.51 -4.73 26.86
N MET A 340 -4.43 -3.86 25.85
CA MET A 340 -4.58 -4.23 24.43
C MET A 340 -3.41 -5.07 23.94
N LEU A 341 -2.18 -4.75 24.39
CA LEU A 341 -1.01 -5.60 24.09
C LEU A 341 -1.19 -6.99 24.70
N LYS A 342 -1.68 -7.08 25.95
CA LYS A 342 -1.91 -8.39 26.60
C LYS A 342 -2.96 -9.21 25.83
N VAL A 343 -4.04 -8.58 25.39
CA VAL A 343 -5.06 -9.22 24.52
C VAL A 343 -4.43 -9.68 23.22
N ALA A 344 -3.63 -8.83 22.55
CA ALA A 344 -2.99 -9.15 21.29
C ALA A 344 -2.03 -10.34 21.43
N MET A 345 -1.16 -10.34 22.45
CA MET A 345 -0.19 -11.42 22.69
C MET A 345 -0.88 -12.76 23.00
N GLU A 346 -1.95 -12.76 23.80
CA GLU A 346 -2.66 -13.99 24.10
C GLU A 346 -3.46 -14.49 22.89
N LEU A 347 -4.05 -13.59 22.12
CA LEU A 347 -4.74 -13.93 20.88
C LEU A 347 -3.76 -14.52 19.85
N GLU A 348 -2.57 -13.94 19.69
CA GLU A 348 -1.50 -14.49 18.85
C GLU A 348 -1.10 -15.88 19.28
N LYS A 349 -0.81 -16.08 20.58
CA LYS A 349 -0.44 -17.38 21.14
C LYS A 349 -1.48 -18.45 20.84
N ILE A 350 -2.77 -18.12 20.99
CA ILE A 350 -3.85 -19.04 20.65
C ILE A 350 -3.89 -19.32 19.15
N ALA A 351 -3.78 -18.31 18.30
CA ALA A 351 -3.80 -18.50 16.85
C ALA A 351 -2.63 -19.35 16.33
N LEU A 352 -1.47 -19.28 17.01
CA LEU A 352 -0.29 -20.09 16.67
C LEU A 352 -0.33 -21.53 17.23
N SER A 353 -1.26 -21.84 18.13
CA SER A 353 -1.34 -23.14 18.80
C SER A 353 -2.64 -23.92 18.55
N ASP A 354 -3.73 -23.24 18.22
CA ASP A 354 -5.04 -23.85 18.00
C ASP A 354 -5.15 -24.42 16.58
N PRO A 355 -5.48 -25.73 16.42
CA PRO A 355 -5.58 -26.39 15.11
C PRO A 355 -6.52 -25.67 14.12
N TYR A 356 -7.61 -25.07 14.60
CA TYR A 356 -8.55 -24.36 13.74
C TYR A 356 -7.88 -23.24 12.94
N PHE A 357 -6.97 -22.47 13.58
CA PHE A 357 -6.26 -21.36 12.94
C PHE A 357 -5.07 -21.86 12.12
N ILE A 358 -4.33 -22.86 12.61
CA ILE A 358 -3.19 -23.47 11.92
C ILE A 358 -3.63 -24.09 10.60
N ASP A 359 -4.69 -24.92 10.61
CA ASP A 359 -5.21 -25.59 9.42
C ASP A 359 -5.70 -24.59 8.35
N ARG A 360 -6.16 -23.42 8.79
CA ARG A 360 -6.62 -22.33 7.92
C ARG A 360 -5.54 -21.30 7.62
N LYS A 361 -4.34 -21.49 8.13
CA LYS A 361 -3.18 -20.59 7.94
C LYS A 361 -3.48 -19.13 8.37
N LEU A 362 -4.21 -18.98 9.47
CA LEU A 362 -4.59 -17.69 10.03
C LEU A 362 -3.50 -17.19 11.00
N TYR A 363 -2.32 -16.93 10.47
CA TYR A 363 -1.19 -16.35 11.20
C TYR A 363 -1.34 -14.83 11.32
N PRO A 364 -0.75 -14.18 12.36
CA PRO A 364 -0.68 -12.74 12.45
C PRO A 364 0.00 -12.14 11.22
N ASN A 365 -0.55 -11.07 10.68
CA ASN A 365 0.03 -10.32 9.58
C ASN A 365 0.56 -8.95 10.03
N VAL A 366 1.08 -8.15 9.11
CA VAL A 366 1.66 -6.84 9.42
C VAL A 366 0.66 -5.89 10.10
N ASP A 367 -0.63 -5.99 9.79
CA ASP A 367 -1.67 -5.10 10.31
C ASP A 367 -2.00 -5.36 11.79
N PHE A 368 -1.71 -6.56 12.30
CA PHE A 368 -2.03 -6.94 13.67
C PHE A 368 -1.31 -6.07 14.71
N TYR A 369 0.01 -5.87 14.54
CA TYR A 369 0.80 -5.06 15.46
C TYR A 369 0.94 -3.58 15.06
N SER A 370 0.75 -3.25 13.77
CA SER A 370 0.91 -1.88 13.29
C SER A 370 -0.05 -0.91 13.95
N GLY A 371 -1.33 -1.30 14.13
CA GLY A 371 -2.32 -0.47 14.78
C GLY A 371 -1.96 -0.14 16.25
N ILE A 372 -1.50 -1.14 17.00
CA ILE A 372 -1.08 -0.95 18.41
C ILE A 372 0.13 -0.02 18.46
N THR A 373 1.12 -0.24 17.59
CA THR A 373 2.33 0.58 17.52
C THR A 373 2.00 2.04 17.22
N LEU A 374 1.22 2.30 16.17
CA LEU A 374 0.85 3.65 15.77
C LEU A 374 0.02 4.36 16.84
N LYS A 375 -0.87 3.63 17.51
CA LYS A 375 -1.64 4.17 18.64
C LYS A 375 -0.74 4.58 19.81
N ALA A 376 0.22 3.73 20.18
CA ALA A 376 1.19 4.02 21.23
C ALA A 376 2.12 5.20 20.88
N MET A 377 2.38 5.44 19.61
CA MET A 377 3.10 6.62 19.10
C MET A 377 2.28 7.90 19.16
N GLY A 378 0.97 7.83 19.46
CA GLY A 378 0.07 8.99 19.60
C GLY A 378 -0.76 9.29 18.34
N PHE A 379 -0.69 8.49 17.29
CA PHE A 379 -1.55 8.69 16.10
C PHE A 379 -2.99 8.25 16.38
N PRO A 380 -3.99 9.04 15.96
CA PRO A 380 -5.39 8.60 15.97
C PRO A 380 -5.61 7.53 14.88
N VAL A 381 -6.58 6.66 15.10
CA VAL A 381 -6.89 5.54 14.20
C VAL A 381 -7.14 6.01 12.77
N SER A 382 -7.78 7.15 12.57
CA SER A 382 -8.05 7.75 11.26
C SER A 382 -6.78 8.09 10.45
N MET A 383 -5.62 8.14 11.10
CA MET A 383 -4.33 8.38 10.44
C MET A 383 -3.60 7.11 9.99
N PHE A 384 -4.02 5.92 10.39
CA PHE A 384 -3.28 4.69 10.10
C PHE A 384 -3.16 4.41 8.60
N THR A 385 -4.27 4.48 7.88
CA THR A 385 -4.25 4.31 6.42
C THR A 385 -3.51 5.46 5.72
N VAL A 386 -3.48 6.66 6.31
CA VAL A 386 -2.68 7.80 5.80
C VAL A 386 -1.17 7.50 5.90
N LEU A 387 -0.70 6.95 7.03
CA LEU A 387 0.71 6.56 7.17
C LEU A 387 1.06 5.45 6.19
N PHE A 388 0.15 4.51 5.96
CA PHE A 388 0.29 3.50 4.93
C PHE A 388 0.44 4.14 3.53
N ALA A 389 -0.39 5.14 3.19
CA ALA A 389 -0.28 5.86 1.92
C ALA A 389 1.06 6.60 1.78
N VAL A 390 1.57 7.22 2.86
CA VAL A 390 2.90 7.85 2.88
C VAL A 390 3.98 6.83 2.50
N ALA A 391 4.00 5.69 3.16
CA ALA A 391 4.96 4.62 2.90
C ALA A 391 4.84 4.07 1.47
N ARG A 392 3.63 3.78 1.02
CA ARG A 392 3.32 3.14 -0.26
C ARG A 392 3.53 4.06 -1.47
N THR A 393 3.64 5.36 -1.27
CA THR A 393 3.82 6.33 -2.36
C THR A 393 5.03 5.99 -3.23
N VAL A 394 6.15 5.58 -2.66
CA VAL A 394 7.34 5.18 -3.43
C VAL A 394 7.09 3.93 -4.28
N GLY A 395 6.41 2.92 -3.73
CA GLY A 395 6.03 1.73 -4.49
C GLY A 395 5.12 2.08 -5.67
N TRP A 396 4.08 2.86 -5.44
CA TRP A 396 3.19 3.31 -6.51
C TRP A 396 3.90 4.07 -7.62
N ILE A 397 4.78 5.02 -7.25
CA ILE A 397 5.48 5.81 -8.25
C ILE A 397 6.54 5.00 -9.02
N SER A 398 7.18 4.02 -8.36
CA SER A 398 8.10 3.08 -9.01
C SER A 398 7.35 2.17 -10.00
N GLN A 399 6.21 1.63 -9.59
CA GLN A 399 5.33 0.81 -10.44
C GLN A 399 4.76 1.61 -11.62
N TRP A 400 4.40 2.87 -11.40
CA TRP A 400 3.96 3.77 -12.45
C TRP A 400 5.09 4.08 -13.45
N SER A 401 6.29 4.39 -12.96
CA SER A 401 7.46 4.68 -13.82
C SER A 401 7.85 3.47 -14.67
N GLU A 402 7.91 2.28 -14.07
CA GLU A 402 8.19 1.04 -14.78
C GLU A 402 7.16 0.78 -15.90
N MET A 403 5.87 1.01 -15.62
CA MET A 403 4.80 0.86 -16.60
C MET A 403 4.95 1.85 -17.79
N ILE A 404 5.26 3.12 -17.51
CA ILE A 404 5.43 4.14 -18.56
C ILE A 404 6.64 3.83 -19.47
N GLU A 405 7.66 3.20 -18.90
CA GLU A 405 8.87 2.79 -19.66
C GLU A 405 8.74 1.46 -20.39
N ASP A 406 7.67 0.70 -20.13
CA ASP A 406 7.42 -0.59 -20.79
C ASP A 406 6.93 -0.38 -22.24
N PRO A 407 7.69 -0.79 -23.26
CA PRO A 407 7.28 -0.66 -24.66
C PRO A 407 6.05 -1.52 -25.02
N GLN A 408 5.70 -2.50 -24.20
CA GLN A 408 4.51 -3.34 -24.40
C GLN A 408 3.26 -2.76 -23.69
N GLN A 409 3.41 -1.66 -23.00
CA GLN A 409 2.33 -0.99 -22.28
C GLN A 409 1.15 -0.66 -23.22
N LYS A 410 -0.06 -0.96 -22.76
CA LYS A 410 -1.32 -0.64 -23.42
C LYS A 410 -2.32 -0.10 -22.42
N ILE A 411 -3.26 0.71 -22.91
CA ILE A 411 -4.37 1.17 -22.08
C ILE A 411 -5.15 -0.02 -21.52
N GLY A 412 -5.31 -0.04 -20.20
CA GLY A 412 -6.07 -1.06 -19.47
C GLY A 412 -7.56 -0.96 -19.76
N ARG A 413 -8.09 -1.89 -20.55
CA ARG A 413 -9.51 -2.00 -20.88
C ARG A 413 -9.96 -3.44 -20.77
N PRO A 414 -10.33 -3.93 -19.59
CA PRO A 414 -10.83 -5.29 -19.42
C PRO A 414 -12.15 -5.48 -20.19
N ARG A 415 -12.43 -6.72 -20.60
CA ARG A 415 -13.70 -7.13 -21.19
C ARG A 415 -14.71 -7.46 -20.09
N GLN A 416 -16.00 -7.48 -20.45
CA GLN A 416 -17.07 -7.91 -19.55
C GLN A 416 -17.94 -8.99 -20.22
N LEU A 417 -18.42 -9.92 -19.41
CA LEU A 417 -19.52 -10.82 -19.77
C LEU A 417 -20.83 -10.05 -19.56
N TYR A 418 -21.49 -9.69 -20.66
CA TYR A 418 -22.76 -8.98 -20.57
C TYR A 418 -23.91 -9.94 -20.20
N THR A 419 -24.56 -9.69 -19.10
CA THR A 419 -25.71 -10.45 -18.58
C THR A 419 -27.01 -9.65 -18.50
N GLY A 420 -27.01 -8.46 -19.10
CA GLY A 420 -28.19 -7.62 -19.15
C GLY A 420 -29.20 -8.06 -20.21
N VAL A 421 -30.24 -7.27 -20.40
CA VAL A 421 -31.29 -7.55 -21.39
C VAL A 421 -30.77 -7.37 -22.82
N ALA A 422 -31.28 -8.17 -23.74
CA ALA A 422 -30.99 -8.03 -25.14
C ALA A 422 -31.47 -6.67 -25.70
N ARG A 423 -31.11 -6.34 -26.95
CA ARG A 423 -31.51 -5.08 -27.59
C ARG A 423 -33.00 -4.85 -27.48
N ARG A 424 -33.38 -3.66 -27.05
CA ARG A 424 -34.76 -3.14 -27.02
C ARG A 424 -34.81 -1.83 -27.76
N ASP A 425 -35.94 -1.58 -28.46
CA ASP A 425 -36.17 -0.30 -29.09
C ASP A 425 -36.62 0.75 -28.05
N TYR A 426 -36.27 1.99 -28.31
CA TYR A 426 -36.67 3.12 -27.45
C TYR A 426 -38.19 3.33 -27.58
N VAL A 427 -38.87 3.38 -26.44
CA VAL A 427 -40.30 3.68 -26.36
C VAL A 427 -40.48 5.10 -25.82
N GLN A 428 -41.28 5.95 -26.53
CA GLN A 428 -41.58 7.30 -26.09
C GLN A 428 -42.22 7.28 -24.69
N ILE A 429 -41.97 8.32 -23.90
CA ILE A 429 -42.36 8.37 -22.48
C ILE A 429 -43.84 8.15 -22.25
N ASP A 430 -44.68 8.77 -23.13
CA ASP A 430 -46.10 8.68 -23.14
C ASP A 430 -46.67 7.29 -23.49
N LYS A 431 -45.81 6.41 -24.08
CA LYS A 431 -46.15 5.03 -24.47
C LYS A 431 -45.55 3.97 -23.52
N ARG A 432 -44.87 4.39 -22.47
CA ARG A 432 -44.32 3.46 -21.47
C ARG A 432 -45.41 3.03 -20.49
N LYS A 433 -45.54 1.77 -20.26
CA LYS A 433 -46.46 1.15 -19.28
C LYS A 433 -45.77 0.98 -17.93
#